data_261875d524acc4049079ebca2786f8c1
#
_entry.id   261875d524acc4049079ebca2786f8c1
#
_cell.length_a   1.000
_cell.length_b   1.000
_cell.length_c   1.000
_cell.angle_alpha   90.00
_cell.angle_beta   90.00
_cell.angle_gamma   90.00
#
_symmetry.space_group_name_H-M   'P 1'
#
loop_
_entity.id
_entity.type
_entity.pdbx_description
1 polymer ?
#
loop_
_entity_poly.entity_id
_entity_poly.type
_entity_poly.pdbx_seq_one_letter_code
_entity_poly.pdbx_strand_id
1 'polypeptide(L)' 'MAIFIDTGKIEEIQKYHEMGIIRGVTTNPTILVKDGVTGGMAGVKKRSIEIAKLIDPLPLSVEV' A
#
# COMPACT_ATOMS: atom_id res chain seq x y z
N MET A 1 -13.56 14.23 -3.47
CA MET A 1 -13.76 12.83 -3.85
C MET A 1 -12.69 11.98 -3.19
N ALA A 2 -13.09 10.89 -2.56
CA ALA A 2 -12.14 9.99 -1.90
C ALA A 2 -11.64 8.95 -2.92
N ILE A 3 -10.32 8.86 -3.07
CA ILE A 3 -9.71 7.90 -4.00
C ILE A 3 -8.79 6.98 -3.21
N PHE A 4 -9.04 5.68 -3.33
CA PHE A 4 -8.16 4.65 -2.78
C PHE A 4 -7.45 3.98 -3.95
N ILE A 5 -6.13 3.83 -3.84
CA ILE A 5 -5.39 3.12 -4.88
C ILE A 5 -5.14 1.69 -4.43
N ASP A 6 -5.17 0.79 -5.39
CA ASP A 6 -5.06 -0.64 -5.17
C ASP A 6 -3.71 -1.13 -5.71
N THR A 7 -2.68 -0.98 -4.89
CA THR A 7 -1.32 -1.32 -5.31
C THR A 7 -0.44 -1.65 -4.10
N GLY A 8 0.64 -2.37 -4.34
CA GLY A 8 1.66 -2.65 -3.33
C GLY A 8 2.99 -1.99 -3.65
N LYS A 9 3.04 -1.18 -4.71
CA LYS A 9 4.28 -0.52 -5.12
C LYS A 9 4.49 0.78 -4.37
N ILE A 10 5.54 0.84 -3.60
CA ILE A 10 5.87 2.03 -2.79
C ILE A 10 6.03 3.27 -3.68
N GLU A 11 6.65 3.12 -4.83
CA GLU A 11 6.90 4.24 -5.75
C GLU A 11 5.60 4.87 -6.22
N GLU A 12 4.61 4.06 -6.58
CA GLU A 12 3.31 4.56 -7.02
C GLU A 12 2.57 5.24 -5.87
N ILE A 13 2.60 4.62 -4.69
CA ILE A 13 1.95 5.16 -3.51
C ILE A 13 2.53 6.52 -3.17
N GLN A 14 3.84 6.62 -3.15
CA GLN A 14 4.52 7.87 -2.84
C GLN A 14 4.17 8.95 -3.84
N LYS A 15 4.15 8.60 -5.13
CA LYS A 15 3.84 9.54 -6.19
C LYS A 15 2.43 10.14 -6.01
N TYR A 16 1.44 9.28 -5.85
CA TYR A 16 0.06 9.75 -5.71
C TYR A 16 -0.20 10.43 -4.38
N HIS A 17 0.50 10.01 -3.34
CA HIS A 17 0.41 10.67 -2.04
C HIS A 17 0.94 12.11 -2.13
N GLU A 18 2.06 12.30 -2.82
CA GLU A 18 2.64 13.63 -3.01
C GLU A 18 1.72 14.53 -3.84
N MET A 19 0.97 13.94 -4.77
CA MET A 19 0.01 14.69 -5.57
C MET A 19 -1.24 15.07 -4.77
N GLY A 20 -1.42 14.49 -3.60
CA GLY A 20 -2.53 14.82 -2.72
C GLY A 20 -3.88 14.29 -3.21
N ILE A 21 -3.89 13.34 -4.12
CA ILE A 21 -5.15 12.85 -4.72
C ILE A 21 -5.70 11.60 -4.04
N ILE A 22 -4.90 10.89 -3.24
CA ILE A 22 -5.37 9.67 -2.59
C ILE A 22 -5.83 9.96 -1.15
N ARG A 23 -6.81 9.18 -0.72
CA ARG A 23 -7.33 9.22 0.65
C ARG A 23 -6.95 7.98 1.43
N GLY A 24 -6.37 7.00 0.77
CA GLY A 24 -5.93 5.78 1.41
C GLY A 24 -5.41 4.80 0.39
N VAL A 25 -4.96 3.66 0.87
CA VAL A 25 -4.41 2.59 0.03
C VAL A 25 -5.09 1.28 0.40
N THR A 26 -5.44 0.51 -0.62
CA THR A 26 -5.96 -0.84 -0.46
C THR A 26 -4.96 -1.82 -1.04
N THR A 27 -4.62 -2.86 -0.30
CA THR A 27 -3.71 -3.88 -0.78
C THR A 27 -4.14 -5.25 -0.24
N ASN A 28 -3.57 -6.31 -0.80
CA ASN A 28 -3.77 -7.67 -0.31
C ASN A 28 -2.53 -8.50 -0.61
N PRO A 29 -2.42 -9.72 -0.02
CA PRO A 29 -1.24 -10.56 -0.24
C PRO A 29 -0.96 -10.87 -1.70
N THR A 30 -2.01 -11.07 -2.50
CA THR A 30 -1.86 -11.36 -3.93
C THR A 30 -1.23 -10.18 -4.66
N ILE A 31 -1.69 -8.98 -4.40
CA ILE A 31 -1.16 -7.76 -5.00
C ILE A 31 0.30 -7.57 -4.62
N LEU A 32 0.61 -7.74 -3.34
CA LEU A 32 1.98 -7.56 -2.86
C LEU A 32 2.94 -8.56 -3.49
N VAL A 33 2.51 -9.80 -3.64
CA VAL A 33 3.33 -10.82 -4.29
C VAL A 33 3.57 -10.46 -5.76
N LYS A 34 2.56 -10.00 -6.46
CA LYS A 34 2.70 -9.55 -7.85
C LYS A 34 3.68 -8.38 -7.97
N ASP A 35 3.73 -7.54 -6.96
CA ASP A 35 4.61 -6.37 -6.96
C ASP A 35 5.99 -6.68 -6.41
N GLY A 36 6.33 -7.95 -6.30
CA GLY A 36 7.68 -8.39 -5.97
C GLY A 36 7.97 -8.58 -4.50
N VAL A 37 6.96 -8.53 -3.65
CA VAL A 37 7.15 -8.78 -2.22
C VAL A 37 7.39 -10.27 -2.00
N THR A 38 8.49 -10.58 -1.32
CA THR A 38 8.88 -11.95 -1.01
C THR A 38 8.88 -12.16 0.50
N GLY A 39 9.07 -13.40 0.94
CA GLY A 39 9.11 -13.72 2.36
C GLY A 39 7.78 -14.17 2.94
N GLY A 40 6.80 -14.49 2.10
CA GLY A 40 5.49 -14.97 2.54
C GLY A 40 4.75 -13.94 3.38
N MET A 41 4.07 -14.40 4.44
CA MET A 41 3.28 -13.51 5.29
C MET A 41 4.14 -12.49 6.03
N ALA A 42 5.36 -12.85 6.37
CA ALA A 42 6.29 -11.90 7.02
C ALA A 42 6.62 -10.74 6.08
N GLY A 43 6.86 -11.03 4.81
CA GLY A 43 7.12 -9.99 3.81
C GLY A 43 5.91 -9.11 3.58
N VAL A 44 4.72 -9.71 3.51
CA VAL A 44 3.47 -8.98 3.35
C VAL A 44 3.26 -8.02 4.52
N LYS A 45 3.45 -8.51 5.73
CA LYS A 45 3.28 -7.70 6.93
C LYS A 45 4.26 -6.53 6.96
N LYS A 46 5.52 -6.80 6.63
CA LYS A 46 6.55 -5.77 6.61
C LYS A 46 6.22 -4.68 5.58
N ARG A 47 5.82 -5.07 4.38
CA ARG A 47 5.45 -4.11 3.33
C ARG A 47 4.23 -3.29 3.75
N SER A 48 3.24 -3.91 4.39
CA SER A 48 2.06 -3.21 4.86
C SER A 48 2.43 -2.14 5.88
N ILE A 49 3.34 -2.44 6.79
CA ILE A 49 3.81 -1.46 7.77
C ILE A 49 4.53 -0.30 7.09
N GLU A 50 5.36 -0.59 6.10
CA GLU A 50 6.06 0.45 5.34
C GLU A 50 5.08 1.38 4.64
N ILE A 51 4.04 0.82 4.02
CA ILE A 51 3.01 1.61 3.34
C ILE A 51 2.26 2.46 4.34
N ALA A 52 1.88 1.88 5.47
CA ALA A 52 1.14 2.62 6.50
C ALA A 52 1.92 3.83 7.01
N LYS A 53 3.22 3.67 7.20
CA LYS A 53 4.08 4.77 7.62
C LYS A 53 4.22 5.84 6.55
N LEU A 54 4.30 5.41 5.29
CA LEU A 54 4.46 6.32 4.17
C LEU A 54 3.25 7.22 4.00
N ILE A 55 2.05 6.69 4.18
CA ILE A 55 0.81 7.43 3.94
C ILE A 55 0.17 8.00 5.20
N ASP A 56 0.77 7.78 6.37
CA ASP A 56 0.23 8.32 7.63
C ASP A 56 -0.11 9.81 7.47
N PRO A 57 -1.27 10.28 7.92
CA PRO A 57 -2.32 9.59 8.67
C PRO A 57 -3.43 8.93 7.84
N LEU A 58 -3.21 8.71 6.56
CA LEU A 58 -4.22 8.09 5.71
C LEU A 58 -4.40 6.61 6.05
N PRO A 59 -5.61 6.06 5.86
CA PRO A 59 -5.86 4.65 6.18
C PRO A 59 -5.23 3.70 5.16
N LEU A 60 -4.80 2.56 5.65
CA LEU A 60 -4.38 1.44 4.83
C LEU A 60 -5.32 0.28 5.08
N SER A 61 -5.91 -0.25 4.03
CA SER A 61 -6.76 -1.43 4.11
C SER A 61 -6.02 -2.62 3.50
N VAL A 62 -5.79 -3.65 4.32
CA VAL A 62 -5.17 -4.90 3.84
C VAL A 62 -6.27 -5.95 3.80
N GLU A 63 -6.60 -6.41 2.60
CA GLU A 63 -7.64 -7.39 2.39
C GLU A 63 -7.03 -8.76 2.09
N VAL A 64 -7.65 -9.79 2.62
CA VAL A 64 -7.18 -11.17 2.43
C VAL A 64 -7.95 -11.84 1.33
#